data_c33bbf610f0fe94b392b82e4eaf1e3fb
#
_entry.id   c33bbf610f0fe94b392b82e4eaf1e3fb
#
_cell.length_a   1.000
_cell.length_b   1.000
_cell.length_c   1.000
_cell.angle_alpha   90.00
_cell.angle_beta   90.00
_cell.angle_gamma   90.00
#
_symmetry.space_group_name_H-M   'P 1'
#
loop_
_entity.id
_entity.type
_entity.pdbx_description
1 polymer ?
#
loop_
_entity_poly.entity_id
_entity_poly.type
_entity_poly.pdbx_seq_one_letter_code
_entity_poly.pdbx_strand_id
1 'polypeptide(L)'
;RVGVAYHLVKRCMDIVLSAGLLIAAAPVFAIAALLVGSSGRGPILYRRRVIGKDGKSFDMLKFRSMVDGAEEILANDEELRRDYYVCCKLQCDPRVTRIGKFLRKTSLDELPQLINVLLGDMTFVGPRPIHADEVEIYGPDVERFKTVTPGVTGLWQTRGRSNTSYEERVRMDMLYIEQRSVLFDLWII
;
A
#
# COMPACT_ATOMS: atom_id res chain seq x y z
N ARG A 1 -10.77 -17.20 -16.53
CA ARG A 1 -9.31 -16.93 -16.72
C ARG A 1 -9.16 -15.66 -17.52
N VAL A 2 -8.40 -14.71 -17.04
CA VAL A 2 -8.12 -13.44 -17.74
C VAL A 2 -7.13 -13.72 -18.87
N GLY A 3 -7.41 -13.23 -20.07
CA GLY A 3 -6.56 -13.46 -21.24
C GLY A 3 -5.24 -12.65 -21.20
N VAL A 4 -4.28 -13.04 -22.02
CA VAL A 4 -2.97 -12.35 -22.18
C VAL A 4 -3.17 -10.86 -22.51
N ALA A 5 -4.19 -10.55 -23.34
CA ALA A 5 -4.54 -9.18 -23.73
C ALA A 5 -4.84 -8.27 -22.51
N TYR A 6 -5.54 -8.78 -21.50
CA TYR A 6 -5.78 -8.03 -20.26
C TYR A 6 -4.47 -7.62 -19.57
N HIS A 7 -3.56 -8.58 -19.41
CA HIS A 7 -2.28 -8.31 -18.73
C HIS A 7 -1.43 -7.29 -19.47
N LEU A 8 -1.43 -7.35 -20.80
CA LEU A 8 -0.70 -6.40 -21.64
C LEU A 8 -1.29 -4.99 -21.53
N VAL A 9 -2.62 -4.86 -21.71
CA VAL A 9 -3.32 -3.58 -21.60
C VAL A 9 -3.14 -2.98 -20.21
N LYS A 10 -3.34 -3.80 -19.17
CA LYS A 10 -3.16 -3.37 -17.79
C LYS A 10 -1.72 -2.86 -17.54
N ARG A 11 -0.72 -3.59 -18.01
CA ARG A 11 0.69 -3.17 -17.84
C ARG A 11 1.00 -1.88 -18.57
N CYS A 12 0.49 -1.69 -19.79
CA CYS A 12 0.62 -0.42 -20.51
C CYS A 12 -0.04 0.73 -19.76
N MET A 13 -1.25 0.52 -19.22
CA MET A 13 -1.93 1.52 -18.40
C MET A 13 -1.12 1.84 -17.13
N ASP A 14 -0.62 0.85 -16.42
CA ASP A 14 0.19 1.03 -15.23
C ASP A 14 1.43 1.90 -15.51
N ILE A 15 2.15 1.63 -16.61
CA ILE A 15 3.34 2.40 -16.99
C ILE A 15 2.98 3.84 -17.36
N VAL A 16 1.97 4.04 -18.22
CA VAL A 16 1.58 5.37 -18.69
C VAL A 16 1.05 6.23 -17.53
N LEU A 17 0.18 5.68 -16.71
CA LEU A 17 -0.40 6.40 -15.56
C LEU A 17 0.66 6.71 -14.52
N SER A 18 1.52 5.74 -14.15
CA SER A 18 2.54 5.99 -13.11
C SER A 18 3.62 6.96 -13.58
N ALA A 19 4.08 6.86 -14.84
CA ALA A 19 5.03 7.81 -15.39
C ALA A 19 4.43 9.22 -15.46
N GLY A 20 3.20 9.35 -16.00
CA GLY A 20 2.49 10.63 -16.08
C GLY A 20 2.27 11.27 -14.71
N LEU A 21 1.81 10.48 -13.74
CA LEU A 21 1.62 10.97 -12.36
C LEU A 21 2.92 11.32 -11.66
N LEU A 22 4.00 10.57 -11.84
CA LEU A 22 5.30 10.92 -11.28
C LEU A 22 5.84 12.23 -11.84
N ILE A 23 5.67 12.47 -13.14
CA ILE A 23 6.08 13.73 -13.77
C ILE A 23 5.21 14.88 -13.24
N ALA A 24 3.89 14.72 -13.23
CA ALA A 24 2.96 15.76 -12.77
C ALA A 24 3.13 16.06 -11.27
N ALA A 25 3.37 15.03 -10.45
CA ALA A 25 3.56 15.15 -9.01
C ALA A 25 5.01 15.45 -8.59
N ALA A 26 5.96 15.58 -9.52
CA ALA A 26 7.37 15.81 -9.20
C ALA A 26 7.60 16.98 -8.23
N PRO A 27 6.96 18.17 -8.39
CA PRO A 27 7.12 19.25 -7.42
C PRO A 27 6.56 18.88 -6.03
N VAL A 28 5.43 18.18 -5.98
CA VAL A 28 4.84 17.71 -4.71
C VAL A 28 5.76 16.67 -4.06
N PHE A 29 6.34 15.78 -4.86
CA PHE A 29 7.29 14.78 -4.39
C PHE A 29 8.54 15.44 -3.78
N ALA A 30 9.09 16.47 -4.44
CA ALA A 30 10.23 17.22 -3.95
C ALA A 30 9.92 17.95 -2.62
N ILE A 31 8.75 18.61 -2.53
CA ILE A 31 8.31 19.28 -1.30
C ILE A 31 8.12 18.26 -0.17
N ALA A 32 7.45 17.15 -0.43
CA ALA A 32 7.25 16.09 0.56
C ALA A 32 8.59 15.51 1.04
N ALA A 33 9.54 15.30 0.13
CA ALA A 33 10.88 14.81 0.47
C ALA A 33 11.64 15.79 1.38
N LEU A 34 11.58 17.10 1.08
CA LEU A 34 12.18 18.14 1.91
C LEU A 34 11.54 18.22 3.31
N LEU A 35 10.22 18.19 3.38
CA LEU A 35 9.47 18.20 4.65
C LEU A 35 9.78 16.96 5.50
N VAL A 36 9.85 15.77 4.89
CA VAL A 36 10.21 14.54 5.60
C VAL A 36 11.67 14.59 6.05
N GLY A 37 12.59 15.09 5.21
CA GLY A 37 14.00 15.27 5.56
C GLY A 37 14.21 16.21 6.75
N SER A 38 13.39 17.27 6.85
CA SER A 38 13.42 18.23 7.97
C SER A 38 12.75 17.74 9.25
N SER A 39 11.93 16.67 9.18
CA SER A 39 11.12 16.19 10.32
C SER A 39 11.87 15.33 11.32
N GLY A 40 13.17 15.09 11.12
CA GLY A 40 14.02 14.31 12.03
C GLY A 40 15.03 13.43 11.30
N ARG A 41 15.84 12.71 12.07
CA ARG A 41 16.87 11.80 11.55
C ARG A 41 16.24 10.61 10.85
N GLY A 42 16.97 9.98 9.91
CA GLY A 42 16.58 8.77 9.19
C GLY A 42 16.28 9.01 7.71
N PRO A 43 16.03 7.95 6.93
CA PRO A 43 15.81 8.02 5.48
C PRO A 43 14.51 8.74 5.13
N ILE A 44 14.47 9.42 3.98
CA ILE A 44 13.26 10.08 3.46
C ILE A 44 12.20 9.04 3.06
N LEU A 45 12.65 7.95 2.43
CA LEU A 45 11.79 6.84 2.02
C LEU A 45 11.88 5.70 3.03
N TYR A 46 10.73 5.25 3.46
CA TYR A 46 10.55 4.04 4.24
C TYR A 46 10.27 2.87 3.28
N ARG A 47 10.93 1.75 3.53
CA ARG A 47 10.76 0.51 2.77
C ARG A 47 10.07 -0.52 3.66
N ARG A 48 8.93 -1.00 3.21
CA ARG A 48 8.20 -2.04 3.93
C ARG A 48 8.19 -3.33 3.14
N ARG A 49 8.76 -4.38 3.71
CA ARG A 49 8.79 -5.70 3.08
C ARG A 49 7.39 -6.29 3.04
N VAL A 50 6.89 -6.61 1.85
CA VAL A 50 5.55 -7.13 1.60
C VAL A 50 5.60 -8.28 0.60
N ILE A 51 4.51 -9.06 0.54
CA ILE A 51 4.34 -10.20 -0.37
C ILE A 51 3.62 -9.70 -1.62
N GLY A 52 4.18 -10.05 -2.78
CA GLY A 52 3.63 -9.77 -4.08
C GLY A 52 3.22 -11.03 -4.84
N LYS A 53 3.08 -10.86 -6.15
CA LYS A 53 2.74 -11.93 -7.08
C LYS A 53 3.75 -13.08 -7.00
N ASP A 54 3.25 -14.30 -7.18
CA ASP A 54 4.01 -15.56 -7.11
C ASP A 54 4.73 -15.76 -5.75
N GLY A 55 4.27 -15.09 -4.69
CA GLY A 55 4.86 -15.15 -3.36
C GLY A 55 6.20 -14.41 -3.24
N LYS A 56 6.63 -13.68 -4.26
CA LYS A 56 7.87 -12.90 -4.22
C LYS A 56 7.72 -11.69 -3.31
N SER A 57 8.64 -11.55 -2.37
CA SER A 57 8.66 -10.37 -1.52
C SER A 57 9.36 -9.20 -2.20
N PHE A 58 8.83 -7.98 -2.03
CA PHE A 58 9.43 -6.75 -2.52
C PHE A 58 9.35 -5.64 -1.47
N ASP A 59 10.10 -4.56 -1.67
CA ASP A 59 10.09 -3.39 -0.80
C ASP A 59 9.07 -2.37 -1.31
N MET A 60 7.93 -2.29 -0.65
CA MET A 60 6.93 -1.25 -0.89
C MET A 60 7.44 0.09 -0.38
N LEU A 61 7.52 1.08 -1.27
CA LEU A 61 8.07 2.40 -0.98
C LEU A 61 7.00 3.33 -0.43
N LYS A 62 7.34 4.06 0.65
CA LYS A 62 6.52 5.15 1.20
C LYS A 62 7.41 6.30 1.66
N PHE A 63 6.86 7.51 1.77
CA PHE A 63 7.54 8.52 2.56
C PHE A 63 7.51 8.15 4.04
N ARG A 64 8.63 8.40 4.74
CA ARG A 64 8.68 8.22 6.19
C ARG A 64 7.67 9.12 6.88
N SER A 65 6.74 8.53 7.59
CA SER A 65 5.71 9.23 8.34
C SER A 65 5.84 9.07 9.86
N MET A 66 6.76 8.23 10.30
CA MET A 66 7.05 7.94 11.70
C MET A 66 8.44 8.43 12.09
N VAL A 67 8.67 8.58 13.39
CA VAL A 67 9.99 8.84 13.95
C VAL A 67 10.96 7.70 13.69
N ASP A 68 12.26 7.99 13.74
CA ASP A 68 13.27 6.94 13.69
C ASP A 68 13.15 6.05 14.94
N GLY A 69 13.35 4.73 14.79
CA GLY A 69 13.17 3.79 15.90
C GLY A 69 11.70 3.52 16.26
N ALA A 70 10.73 3.84 15.40
CA ALA A 70 9.30 3.63 15.66
C ALA A 70 8.92 2.17 15.99
N GLU A 71 9.65 1.20 15.47
CA GLU A 71 9.45 -0.22 15.77
C GLU A 71 9.95 -0.57 17.17
N GLU A 72 11.07 0.01 17.61
CA GLU A 72 11.60 -0.16 18.97
C GLU A 72 10.67 0.47 20.00
N ILE A 73 10.08 1.62 19.70
CA ILE A 73 9.07 2.26 20.55
C ILE A 73 7.88 1.32 20.73
N LEU A 74 7.37 0.71 19.66
CA LEU A 74 6.27 -0.24 19.74
C LEU A 74 6.66 -1.51 20.51
N ALA A 75 7.89 -2.00 20.33
CA ALA A 75 8.35 -3.21 21.00
C ALA A 75 8.51 -3.02 22.53
N ASN A 76 8.90 -1.82 22.96
CA ASN A 76 9.17 -1.50 24.35
C ASN A 76 7.93 -1.00 25.13
N ASP A 77 6.82 -0.69 24.45
CA ASP A 77 5.58 -0.21 25.06
C ASP A 77 4.49 -1.29 24.92
N GLU A 78 4.21 -1.99 26.02
CA GLU A 78 3.24 -3.10 26.03
C GLU A 78 1.80 -2.64 25.78
N GLU A 79 1.41 -1.47 26.28
CA GLU A 79 0.07 -0.91 26.08
C GLU A 79 -0.13 -0.53 24.62
N LEU A 80 0.82 0.23 24.05
CA LEU A 80 0.81 0.63 22.65
C LEU A 80 0.81 -0.58 21.71
N ARG A 81 1.57 -1.62 22.08
CA ARG A 81 1.64 -2.88 21.31
C ARG A 81 0.32 -3.63 21.37
N ARG A 82 -0.31 -3.74 22.54
CA ARG A 82 -1.62 -4.38 22.70
C ARG A 82 -2.67 -3.69 21.82
N ASP A 83 -2.76 -2.36 21.93
CA ASP A 83 -3.71 -1.57 21.14
C ASP A 83 -3.47 -1.69 19.65
N TYR A 84 -2.21 -1.74 19.23
CA TYR A 84 -1.83 -1.93 17.83
C TYR A 84 -2.30 -3.30 17.29
N TYR A 85 -2.11 -4.38 18.05
CA TYR A 85 -2.53 -5.72 17.60
C TYR A 85 -4.05 -5.92 17.60
N VAL A 86 -4.78 -5.21 18.48
CA VAL A 86 -6.25 -5.28 18.49
C VAL A 86 -6.87 -4.53 17.30
N CYS A 87 -6.35 -3.34 16.98
CA CYS A 87 -6.96 -2.46 15.98
C CYS A 87 -6.20 -2.42 14.64
N CYS A 88 -4.99 -3.00 14.55
CA CYS A 88 -4.03 -2.87 13.43
C CYS A 88 -3.78 -1.41 13.01
N LYS A 89 -4.36 -0.43 13.72
CA LYS A 89 -4.24 1.01 13.47
C LYS A 89 -4.58 1.79 14.73
N LEU A 90 -3.62 2.49 15.29
CA LEU A 90 -3.83 3.40 16.41
C LEU A 90 -4.48 4.71 15.93
N GLN A 91 -5.51 5.18 16.64
CA GLN A 91 -6.14 6.48 16.33
C GLN A 91 -5.18 7.65 16.63
N CYS A 92 -4.42 7.56 17.72
CA CYS A 92 -3.39 8.51 18.13
C CYS A 92 -2.06 7.79 18.29
N ASP A 93 -1.37 7.48 17.18
CA ASP A 93 -0.07 6.83 17.21
C ASP A 93 1.03 7.85 17.55
N PRO A 94 1.69 7.76 18.74
CA PRO A 94 2.72 8.71 19.16
C PRO A 94 3.96 8.66 18.30
N ARG A 95 4.17 7.59 17.53
CA ARG A 95 5.30 7.42 16.62
C ARG A 95 5.17 8.26 15.35
N VAL A 96 3.94 8.73 15.04
CA VAL A 96 3.68 9.49 13.80
C VAL A 96 4.08 10.95 13.98
N THR A 97 4.98 11.45 13.13
CA THR A 97 5.42 12.85 13.14
C THR A 97 4.28 13.79 12.72
N ARG A 98 4.39 15.10 13.02
CA ARG A 98 3.39 16.10 12.56
C ARG A 98 3.26 16.11 11.05
N ILE A 99 4.39 16.06 10.34
CA ILE A 99 4.44 15.97 8.88
C ILE A 99 3.85 14.64 8.41
N GLY A 100 4.19 13.54 9.10
CA GLY A 100 3.63 12.22 8.83
C GLY A 100 2.11 12.17 8.95
N LYS A 101 1.51 12.87 9.92
CA LYS A 101 0.05 12.99 10.05
C LYS A 101 -0.57 13.66 8.82
N PHE A 102 0.04 14.74 8.34
CA PHE A 102 -0.41 15.43 7.12
C PHE A 102 -0.28 14.52 5.88
N LEU A 103 0.87 13.88 5.68
CA LEU A 103 1.10 13.00 4.55
C LEU A 103 0.09 11.82 4.53
N ARG A 104 -0.15 11.18 5.68
CA ARG A 104 -1.14 10.09 5.81
C ARG A 104 -2.58 10.56 5.56
N LYS A 105 -2.93 11.76 6.04
CA LYS A 105 -4.27 12.33 5.81
C LYS A 105 -4.54 12.61 4.33
N THR A 106 -3.50 12.98 3.59
CA THR A 106 -3.57 13.31 2.16
C THR A 106 -3.17 12.15 1.26
N SER A 107 -2.79 10.99 1.83
CA SER A 107 -2.22 9.82 1.13
C SER A 107 -0.97 10.13 0.31
N LEU A 108 -0.32 11.28 0.54
CA LEU A 108 0.92 11.66 -0.14
C LEU A 108 2.10 10.76 0.29
N ASP A 109 2.03 10.14 1.46
CA ASP A 109 3.02 9.15 1.91
C ASP A 109 3.11 7.95 0.98
N GLU A 110 2.08 7.66 0.19
CA GLU A 110 2.03 6.52 -0.74
C GLU A 110 2.49 6.85 -2.17
N LEU A 111 2.75 8.14 -2.50
CA LEU A 111 3.26 8.53 -3.82
C LEU A 111 4.49 7.73 -4.30
N PRO A 112 5.47 7.37 -3.45
CA PRO A 112 6.61 6.57 -3.87
C PRO A 112 6.25 5.17 -4.39
N GLN A 113 5.05 4.64 -4.09
CA GLN A 113 4.59 3.35 -4.65
C GLN A 113 4.42 3.40 -6.18
N LEU A 114 4.26 4.59 -6.79
CA LEU A 114 4.28 4.74 -8.24
C LEU A 114 5.58 4.22 -8.87
N ILE A 115 6.69 4.27 -8.14
CA ILE A 115 7.97 3.67 -8.55
C ILE A 115 7.84 2.14 -8.57
N ASN A 116 7.21 1.54 -7.55
CA ASN A 116 6.95 0.09 -7.53
C ASN A 116 6.05 -0.34 -8.70
N VAL A 117 5.09 0.52 -9.10
CA VAL A 117 4.25 0.26 -10.28
C VAL A 117 5.09 0.28 -11.55
N LEU A 118 5.98 1.25 -11.73
CA LEU A 118 6.89 1.30 -12.90
C LEU A 118 7.83 0.08 -12.94
N LEU A 119 8.33 -0.36 -11.80
CA LEU A 119 9.19 -1.54 -11.72
C LEU A 119 8.41 -2.85 -11.99
N GLY A 120 7.09 -2.85 -11.78
CA GLY A 120 6.22 -4.02 -11.98
C GLY A 120 5.99 -4.85 -10.73
N ASP A 121 6.50 -4.41 -9.56
CA ASP A 121 6.22 -5.02 -8.27
C ASP A 121 4.75 -4.79 -7.86
N MET A 122 4.18 -3.66 -8.28
CA MET A 122 2.80 -3.25 -8.04
C MET A 122 2.07 -2.87 -9.33
N THR A 123 0.77 -2.74 -9.23
CA THR A 123 -0.15 -2.22 -10.25
C THR A 123 -0.97 -1.06 -9.66
N PHE A 124 -1.62 -0.25 -10.48
CA PHE A 124 -2.53 0.79 -9.97
C PHE A 124 -3.67 0.17 -9.17
N VAL A 125 -4.40 -0.76 -9.77
CA VAL A 125 -5.57 -1.39 -9.17
C VAL A 125 -5.30 -2.87 -8.91
N GLY A 126 -5.41 -3.27 -7.67
CA GLY A 126 -5.18 -4.66 -7.26
C GLY A 126 -5.50 -4.86 -5.77
N PRO A 127 -5.41 -6.08 -5.27
CA PRO A 127 -5.50 -6.31 -3.83
C PRO A 127 -4.34 -5.61 -3.12
N ARG A 128 -4.59 -5.16 -1.88
CA ARG A 128 -3.55 -4.48 -1.12
C ARG A 128 -2.37 -5.42 -0.83
N PRO A 129 -1.10 -4.96 -0.95
CA PRO A 129 0.05 -5.75 -0.51
C PRO A 129 -0.08 -6.16 0.96
N ILE A 130 0.22 -7.42 1.26
CA ILE A 130 0.13 -7.98 2.61
C ILE A 130 1.51 -8.24 3.20
N HIS A 131 1.58 -8.20 4.54
CA HIS A 131 2.77 -8.59 5.29
C HIS A 131 2.80 -10.08 5.56
N ALA A 132 3.96 -10.58 5.98
CA ALA A 132 4.10 -11.96 6.44
C ALA A 132 3.10 -12.30 7.56
N ASP A 133 2.91 -11.39 8.50
CA ASP A 133 1.99 -11.56 9.63
C ASP A 133 0.52 -11.61 9.21
N GLU A 134 0.18 -11.01 8.07
CA GLU A 134 -1.19 -10.98 7.52
C GLU A 134 -1.54 -12.26 6.74
N VAL A 135 -0.55 -13.09 6.40
CA VAL A 135 -0.75 -14.34 5.64
C VAL A 135 -1.70 -15.29 6.36
N GLU A 136 -1.56 -15.42 7.67
CA GLU A 136 -2.43 -16.29 8.48
C GLU A 136 -3.89 -15.83 8.43
N ILE A 137 -4.14 -14.51 8.36
CA ILE A 137 -5.47 -13.94 8.32
C ILE A 137 -6.14 -14.18 6.95
N TYR A 138 -5.35 -14.21 5.87
CA TYR A 138 -5.84 -14.58 4.54
C TYR A 138 -6.15 -16.08 4.45
N GLY A 139 -5.51 -16.92 5.30
CA GLY A 139 -5.72 -18.36 5.30
C GLY A 139 -5.55 -18.98 3.90
N PRO A 140 -6.49 -19.83 3.43
CA PRO A 140 -6.37 -20.47 2.11
C PRO A 140 -6.47 -19.47 0.93
N ASP A 141 -7.01 -18.28 1.12
CA ASP A 141 -7.13 -17.27 0.06
C ASP A 141 -5.80 -16.62 -0.30
N VAL A 142 -4.74 -16.81 0.52
CA VAL A 142 -3.39 -16.32 0.22
C VAL A 142 -2.84 -16.87 -1.10
N GLU A 143 -3.16 -18.10 -1.46
CA GLU A 143 -2.72 -18.67 -2.74
C GLU A 143 -3.40 -17.99 -3.93
N ARG A 144 -4.65 -17.56 -3.78
CA ARG A 144 -5.36 -16.77 -4.79
C ARG A 144 -4.79 -15.35 -4.87
N PHE A 145 -4.49 -14.73 -3.72
CA PHE A 145 -3.81 -13.44 -3.66
C PHE A 145 -2.49 -13.46 -4.45
N LYS A 146 -1.66 -14.48 -4.27
CA LYS A 146 -0.36 -14.63 -4.96
C LYS A 146 -0.49 -14.77 -6.48
N THR A 147 -1.67 -15.02 -7.04
CA THR A 147 -1.85 -15.10 -8.50
C THR A 147 -1.89 -13.75 -9.20
N VAL A 148 -1.95 -12.64 -8.46
CA VAL A 148 -2.08 -11.29 -9.00
C VAL A 148 -1.03 -10.33 -8.45
N THR A 149 -0.75 -9.27 -9.21
CA THR A 149 0.12 -8.18 -8.74
C THR A 149 -0.67 -7.31 -7.76
N PRO A 150 -0.13 -6.99 -6.57
CA PRO A 150 -0.80 -6.12 -5.61
C PRO A 150 -0.92 -4.68 -6.12
N GLY A 151 -1.97 -3.98 -5.67
CA GLY A 151 -2.30 -2.63 -6.13
C GLY A 151 -1.92 -1.52 -5.15
N VAL A 152 -1.75 -0.31 -5.69
CA VAL A 152 -1.71 0.93 -4.90
C VAL A 152 -3.10 1.23 -4.35
N THR A 153 -4.12 1.08 -5.19
CA THR A 153 -5.53 1.12 -4.80
C THR A 153 -6.23 -0.19 -5.13
N GLY A 154 -7.40 -0.40 -4.58
CA GLY A 154 -8.18 -1.62 -4.80
C GLY A 154 -9.63 -1.46 -4.37
N LEU A 155 -10.41 -2.50 -4.57
CA LEU A 155 -11.85 -2.48 -4.34
C LEU A 155 -12.20 -2.08 -2.91
N TRP A 156 -11.54 -2.64 -1.90
CA TRP A 156 -11.86 -2.30 -0.52
C TRP A 156 -11.36 -0.91 -0.11
N GLN A 157 -10.25 -0.39 -0.68
CA GLN A 157 -9.75 0.95 -0.39
C GLN A 157 -10.72 2.03 -0.87
N THR A 158 -11.40 1.80 -1.99
CA THR A 158 -12.32 2.77 -2.59
C THR A 158 -13.78 2.59 -2.16
N ARG A 159 -14.21 1.37 -1.87
CA ARG A 159 -15.60 1.03 -1.53
C ARG A 159 -15.80 0.58 -0.09
N GLY A 160 -14.74 0.17 0.59
CA GLY A 160 -14.78 -0.13 2.02
C GLY A 160 -15.00 1.13 2.85
N ARG A 161 -15.80 1.01 3.93
CA ARG A 161 -15.92 2.07 4.94
C ARG A 161 -14.75 1.98 5.91
N SER A 162 -14.49 3.06 6.64
CA SER A 162 -13.42 3.11 7.65
C SER A 162 -13.47 1.99 8.72
N ASN A 163 -14.66 1.41 8.92
CA ASN A 163 -14.89 0.32 9.87
C ASN A 163 -14.96 -1.08 9.21
N THR A 164 -14.51 -1.21 7.96
CA THR A 164 -14.48 -2.51 7.27
C THR A 164 -13.58 -3.48 8.03
N SER A 165 -14.14 -4.63 8.43
CA SER A 165 -13.37 -5.69 9.11
C SER A 165 -12.29 -6.26 8.19
N TYR A 166 -11.29 -6.94 8.78
CA TYR A 166 -10.24 -7.54 7.97
C TYR A 166 -10.79 -8.64 7.05
N GLU A 167 -11.74 -9.42 7.53
CA GLU A 167 -12.41 -10.46 6.74
C GLU A 167 -13.17 -9.89 5.54
N GLU A 168 -13.83 -8.75 5.71
CA GLU A 168 -14.50 -8.05 4.61
C GLU A 168 -13.48 -7.53 3.58
N ARG A 169 -12.29 -7.06 4.01
CA ARG A 169 -11.21 -6.67 3.10
C ARG A 169 -10.74 -7.83 2.26
N VAL A 170 -10.47 -8.99 2.90
CA VAL A 170 -10.08 -10.22 2.19
C VAL A 170 -11.15 -10.61 1.18
N ARG A 171 -12.45 -10.58 1.57
CA ARG A 171 -13.56 -10.89 0.67
C ARG A 171 -13.61 -9.96 -0.54
N MET A 172 -13.40 -8.66 -0.34
CA MET A 172 -13.36 -7.69 -1.44
C MET A 172 -12.13 -7.88 -2.35
N ASP A 173 -10.98 -8.25 -1.79
CA ASP A 173 -9.79 -8.58 -2.57
C ASP A 173 -10.03 -9.86 -3.40
N MET A 174 -10.68 -10.87 -2.84
CA MET A 174 -11.04 -12.08 -3.59
C MET A 174 -12.06 -11.79 -4.70
N LEU A 175 -13.05 -10.94 -4.42
CA LEU A 175 -14.01 -10.50 -5.43
C LEU A 175 -13.33 -9.77 -6.58
N TYR A 176 -12.39 -8.87 -6.27
CA TYR A 176 -11.59 -8.21 -7.30
C TYR A 176 -10.80 -9.22 -8.14
N ILE A 177 -10.14 -10.19 -7.52
CA ILE A 177 -9.36 -11.21 -8.22
C ILE A 177 -10.24 -12.03 -9.17
N GLU A 178 -11.49 -12.30 -8.82
CA GLU A 178 -12.43 -13.02 -9.66
C GLU A 178 -12.94 -12.20 -10.85
N GLN A 179 -13.29 -10.94 -10.60
CA GLN A 179 -13.99 -10.09 -11.57
C GLN A 179 -13.06 -9.14 -12.34
N ARG A 180 -11.74 -9.15 -12.04
CA ARG A 180 -10.78 -8.21 -12.63
C ARG A 180 -10.89 -8.15 -14.15
N SER A 181 -11.03 -6.93 -14.64
CA SER A 181 -11.06 -6.58 -16.06
C SER A 181 -10.61 -5.14 -16.22
N VAL A 182 -10.24 -4.72 -17.42
CA VAL A 182 -9.85 -3.33 -17.68
C VAL A 182 -10.96 -2.36 -17.30
N LEU A 183 -12.22 -2.68 -17.60
CA LEU A 183 -13.37 -1.84 -17.24
C LEU A 183 -13.59 -1.80 -15.73
N PHE A 184 -13.36 -2.89 -15.03
CA PHE A 184 -13.48 -2.93 -13.58
C PHE A 184 -12.36 -2.14 -12.90
N ASP A 185 -11.13 -2.21 -13.44
CA ASP A 185 -10.02 -1.39 -12.97
C ASP A 185 -10.33 0.12 -13.15
N LEU A 186 -10.83 0.53 -14.31
CA LEU A 186 -11.24 1.92 -14.56
C LEU A 186 -12.41 2.37 -13.66
N TRP A 187 -13.31 1.48 -13.30
CA TRP A 187 -14.40 1.81 -12.38
C TRP A 187 -13.92 1.99 -10.93
N ILE A 188 -12.82 1.33 -10.54
CA ILE A 188 -12.21 1.47 -9.20
C ILE A 188 -11.43 2.78 -9.07
N ILE A 189 -10.77 3.25 -10.16
CA ILE A 189 -10.04 4.54 -10.20
C ILE A 189 -11.01 5.71 -10.17
#